data_b2638c641583b65a9619875adb79e73a
#
_entry.id   b2638c641583b65a9619875adb79e73a
#
_cell.length_a   1.000
_cell.length_b   1.000
_cell.length_c   1.000
_cell.angle_alpha   90.00
_cell.angle_beta   90.00
_cell.angle_gamma   90.00
#
_symmetry.space_group_name_H-M   'P 1'
#
loop_
_entity.id
_entity.type
_entity.pdbx_description
1 polymer ?
#
loop_
_entity_poly.entity_id
_entity_poly.type
_entity_poly.pdbx_seq_one_letter_code
_entity_poly.pdbx_strand_id
1 'polypeptide(L)'
;KPDILFSVDSPDFTLRVAKLVKEKNLEIKTIHFIAPKVWAWREGRVKKMKKFLDHILLLFKFEKKFFDKEKLTNTFVGHPLLDKNIDENIQIDRFLDKKNIISIFPGSRVTEIRHHMPILINFVKIYIL
;
A
#
# COMPACT_ATOMS: atom_id res chain seq x y z
N LYS A 1 13.28 -19.36 19.92
CA LYS A 1 13.00 -19.57 18.50
C LYS A 1 11.62 -18.99 18.23
N PRO A 2 11.45 -18.06 17.25
CA PRO A 2 10.13 -17.54 16.92
C PRO A 2 9.28 -18.61 16.21
N ASP A 3 7.99 -18.57 16.43
CA ASP A 3 7.02 -19.45 15.75
C ASP A 3 6.46 -18.80 14.50
N ILE A 4 6.39 -17.46 14.48
CA ILE A 4 5.82 -16.66 13.40
C ILE A 4 6.76 -15.53 13.04
N LEU A 5 6.99 -15.34 11.75
CA LEU A 5 7.52 -14.10 11.14
C LEU A 5 6.35 -13.32 10.56
N PHE A 6 6.00 -12.20 11.18
CA PHE A 6 5.04 -11.25 10.66
C PHE A 6 5.77 -10.04 10.06
N SER A 7 5.53 -9.76 8.79
CA SER A 7 6.17 -8.65 8.07
C SER A 7 5.14 -7.71 7.48
N VAL A 8 5.45 -6.42 7.47
CA VAL A 8 4.55 -5.35 7.04
C VAL A 8 5.20 -4.53 5.94
N ASP A 9 4.52 -4.39 4.80
CA ASP A 9 4.94 -3.54 3.67
C ASP A 9 6.41 -3.77 3.22
N SER A 10 6.97 -2.81 2.48
CA SER A 10 8.36 -2.84 2.01
C SER A 10 8.77 -4.19 1.36
N PRO A 11 8.01 -4.67 0.37
CA PRO A 11 8.10 -6.05 -0.11
C PRO A 11 9.46 -6.43 -0.71
N ASP A 12 10.26 -5.45 -1.14
CA ASP A 12 11.59 -5.72 -1.68
C ASP A 12 12.61 -6.07 -0.59
N PHE A 13 12.37 -5.67 0.65
CA PHE A 13 13.15 -6.06 1.81
C PHE A 13 12.50 -7.22 2.56
N THR A 14 11.26 -7.06 2.99
CA THR A 14 10.59 -8.00 3.90
C THR A 14 10.39 -9.39 3.29
N LEU A 15 10.09 -9.47 1.98
CA LEU A 15 9.96 -10.77 1.31
C LEU A 15 11.30 -11.51 1.13
N ARG A 16 12.42 -10.77 1.07
CA ARG A 16 13.75 -11.41 1.09
C ARG A 16 14.03 -12.00 2.47
N VAL A 17 13.68 -11.26 3.53
CA VAL A 17 13.81 -11.77 4.92
C VAL A 17 12.95 -13.00 5.12
N ALA A 18 11.66 -12.95 4.70
CA ALA A 18 10.75 -14.09 4.80
C ALA A 18 11.28 -15.33 4.07
N LYS A 19 11.84 -15.14 2.87
CA LYS A 19 12.47 -16.23 2.11
C LYS A 19 13.65 -16.82 2.86
N LEU A 20 14.58 -16.01 3.37
CA LEU A 20 15.75 -16.49 4.12
C LEU A 20 15.38 -17.21 5.41
N VAL A 21 14.36 -16.72 6.11
CA VAL A 21 13.84 -17.36 7.32
C VAL A 21 13.26 -18.73 6.98
N LYS A 22 12.45 -18.82 5.92
CA LYS A 22 11.83 -20.08 5.50
C LYS A 22 12.86 -21.09 5.01
N GLU A 23 13.92 -20.65 4.32
CA GLU A 23 15.03 -21.51 3.90
C GLU A 23 15.80 -22.09 5.09
N LYS A 24 15.96 -21.32 6.18
CA LYS A 24 16.65 -21.79 7.39
C LYS A 24 15.77 -22.63 8.30
N ASN A 25 14.46 -22.40 8.31
CA ASN A 25 13.53 -23.09 9.18
C ASN A 25 12.10 -23.11 8.58
N LEU A 26 11.72 -24.24 8.06
CA LEU A 26 10.42 -24.46 7.43
C LEU A 26 9.23 -24.39 8.41
N GLU A 27 9.45 -24.61 9.70
CA GLU A 27 8.39 -24.61 10.71
C GLU A 27 7.89 -23.20 11.04
N ILE A 28 8.75 -22.15 10.88
CA ILE A 28 8.36 -20.77 11.13
C ILE A 28 7.28 -20.37 10.13
N LYS A 29 6.12 -19.98 10.63
CA LYS A 29 5.04 -19.44 9.80
C LYS A 29 5.39 -18.04 9.33
N THR A 30 5.29 -17.81 8.03
CA THR A 30 5.60 -16.52 7.42
C THR A 30 4.34 -15.85 6.93
N ILE A 31 4.01 -14.70 7.53
CA ILE A 31 2.82 -13.92 7.23
C ILE A 31 3.26 -12.53 6.76
N HIS A 32 2.67 -12.06 5.66
CA HIS A 32 2.97 -10.72 5.13
C HIS A 32 1.71 -9.88 5.04
N PHE A 33 1.76 -8.66 5.55
CA PHE A 33 0.71 -7.67 5.46
C PHE A 33 1.08 -6.59 4.46
N ILE A 34 0.13 -6.16 3.63
CA ILE A 34 0.25 -5.24 2.50
C ILE A 34 0.90 -5.92 1.28
N ALA A 35 0.06 -6.52 0.46
CA ALA A 35 0.48 -7.22 -0.74
C ALA A 35 1.23 -6.32 -1.71
N PRO A 36 2.32 -6.80 -2.35
CA PRO A 36 2.93 -6.06 -3.45
C PRO A 36 1.95 -5.95 -4.62
N LYS A 37 2.04 -4.87 -5.39
CA LYS A 37 1.16 -4.57 -6.54
C LYS A 37 1.37 -5.57 -7.69
N VAL A 38 0.92 -6.81 -7.52
CA VAL A 38 1.09 -7.90 -8.49
C VAL A 38 0.22 -7.73 -9.73
N TRP A 39 -0.89 -6.99 -9.62
CA TRP A 39 -1.84 -6.76 -10.71
C TRP A 39 -1.34 -5.79 -11.79
N ALA A 40 -0.31 -5.01 -11.51
CA ALA A 40 0.17 -3.99 -12.44
C ALA A 40 1.03 -4.61 -13.57
N TRP A 41 1.94 -5.56 -13.26
CA TRP A 41 2.89 -6.09 -14.24
C TRP A 41 3.69 -7.33 -13.80
N ARG A 42 3.36 -7.96 -12.68
CA ARG A 42 4.18 -9.05 -12.13
C ARG A 42 3.35 -10.19 -11.53
N GLU A 43 2.36 -10.72 -12.28
CA GLU A 43 1.53 -11.85 -11.81
C GLU A 43 2.39 -13.05 -11.38
N GLY A 44 3.47 -13.38 -12.10
CA GLY A 44 4.39 -14.46 -11.73
C GLY A 44 5.11 -14.28 -10.38
N ARG A 45 5.01 -13.07 -9.74
CA ARG A 45 5.57 -12.83 -8.40
C ARG A 45 4.82 -13.63 -7.34
N VAL A 46 3.50 -13.81 -7.46
CA VAL A 46 2.69 -14.59 -6.52
C VAL A 46 3.17 -16.03 -6.46
N LYS A 47 3.43 -16.65 -7.61
CA LYS A 47 3.98 -18.01 -7.69
C LYS A 47 5.33 -18.15 -6.98
N LYS A 48 6.17 -17.10 -7.03
CA LYS A 48 7.44 -17.10 -6.29
C LYS A 48 7.21 -16.94 -4.79
N MET A 49 6.31 -16.03 -4.37
CA MET A 49 5.99 -15.78 -2.96
C MET A 49 5.41 -17.02 -2.28
N LYS A 50 4.56 -17.79 -2.95
CA LYS A 50 3.99 -19.04 -2.43
C LYS A 50 5.04 -20.03 -1.94
N LYS A 51 6.27 -19.98 -2.44
CA LYS A 51 7.33 -20.90 -2.03
C LYS A 51 7.84 -20.65 -0.60
N PHE A 52 7.60 -19.44 -0.07
CA PHE A 52 8.12 -19.04 1.24
C PHE A 52 7.15 -18.24 2.10
N LEU A 53 5.98 -17.86 1.58
CA LEU A 53 4.91 -17.28 2.38
C LEU A 53 3.82 -18.31 2.65
N ASP A 54 3.44 -18.43 3.90
CA ASP A 54 2.31 -19.26 4.32
C ASP A 54 0.99 -18.50 4.21
N HIS A 55 1.01 -17.17 4.44
CA HIS A 55 -0.20 -16.36 4.41
C HIS A 55 0.08 -14.91 4.00
N ILE A 56 -0.89 -14.28 3.34
CA ILE A 56 -0.82 -12.85 3.00
C ILE A 56 -2.12 -12.15 3.39
N LEU A 57 -1.99 -10.96 4.01
CA LEU A 57 -3.10 -10.09 4.40
C LEU A 57 -3.23 -8.96 3.38
N LEU A 58 -4.43 -8.82 2.81
CA LEU A 58 -4.72 -7.95 1.68
C LEU A 58 -5.46 -6.69 2.12
N LEU A 59 -5.07 -5.55 1.57
CA LEU A 59 -5.74 -4.26 1.81
C LEU A 59 -7.01 -4.10 0.98
N PHE A 60 -7.04 -4.69 -0.23
CA PHE A 60 -8.12 -4.49 -1.18
C PHE A 60 -8.74 -5.82 -1.60
N LYS A 61 -10.08 -5.87 -1.64
CA LYS A 61 -10.84 -7.08 -2.00
C LYS A 61 -10.51 -7.60 -3.40
N PHE A 62 -10.21 -6.70 -4.35
CA PHE A 62 -9.89 -7.10 -5.72
C PHE A 62 -8.56 -7.85 -5.86
N GLU A 63 -7.65 -7.71 -4.88
CA GLU A 63 -6.35 -8.40 -4.88
C GLU A 63 -6.51 -9.90 -4.74
N LYS A 64 -7.53 -10.34 -4.00
CA LYS A 64 -7.77 -11.75 -3.65
C LYS A 64 -7.68 -12.69 -4.85
N LYS A 65 -8.26 -12.34 -5.98
CA LYS A 65 -8.27 -13.16 -7.21
C LYS A 65 -6.88 -13.55 -7.71
N PHE A 66 -5.87 -12.69 -7.52
CA PHE A 66 -4.49 -12.95 -7.97
C PHE A 66 -3.79 -13.96 -7.08
N PHE A 67 -4.09 -13.95 -5.79
CA PHE A 67 -3.51 -14.89 -4.81
C PHE A 67 -4.24 -16.23 -4.83
N ASP A 68 -5.55 -16.24 -4.98
CA ASP A 68 -6.37 -17.46 -5.13
C ASP A 68 -5.96 -18.26 -6.39
N LYS A 69 -5.73 -17.56 -7.52
CA LYS A 69 -5.26 -18.18 -8.77
C LYS A 69 -4.01 -19.04 -8.56
N GLU A 70 -3.08 -18.56 -7.76
CA GLU A 70 -1.82 -19.25 -7.45
C GLU A 70 -1.94 -20.14 -6.18
N LYS A 71 -3.11 -20.22 -5.56
CA LYS A 71 -3.34 -20.97 -4.31
C LYS A 71 -2.40 -20.53 -3.17
N LEU A 72 -2.11 -19.22 -3.05
CA LEU A 72 -1.47 -18.65 -1.89
C LEU A 72 -2.56 -18.22 -0.89
N THR A 73 -2.50 -18.80 0.31
CA THR A 73 -3.47 -18.50 1.36
C THR A 73 -3.49 -17.02 1.67
N ASN A 74 -4.70 -16.43 1.68
CA ASN A 74 -4.84 -15.00 1.83
C ASN A 74 -6.13 -14.61 2.57
N THR A 75 -6.11 -13.45 3.24
CA THR A 75 -7.28 -12.87 3.91
C THR A 75 -7.37 -11.38 3.56
N PHE A 76 -8.54 -10.96 3.14
CA PHE A 76 -8.84 -9.53 3.01
C PHE A 76 -9.13 -8.97 4.40
N VAL A 77 -8.35 -7.99 4.83
CA VAL A 77 -8.46 -7.35 6.15
C VAL A 77 -8.92 -5.88 6.08
N GLY A 78 -8.96 -5.30 4.89
CA GLY A 78 -9.32 -3.88 4.72
C GLY A 78 -8.12 -2.94 4.87
N HIS A 79 -8.38 -1.66 4.61
CA HIS A 79 -7.37 -0.63 4.69
C HIS A 79 -7.45 0.10 6.04
N PRO A 80 -6.38 0.18 6.85
CA PRO A 80 -6.42 0.76 8.20
C PRO A 80 -6.91 2.21 8.26
N LEU A 81 -6.81 2.96 7.17
CA LEU A 81 -7.33 4.33 7.12
C LEU A 81 -8.87 4.38 7.12
N LEU A 82 -9.54 3.28 6.74
CA LEU A 82 -11.00 3.22 6.74
C LEU A 82 -11.56 2.99 8.14
N ASP A 83 -10.74 2.46 9.05
CA ASP A 83 -11.12 2.23 10.45
C ASP A 83 -10.93 3.49 11.32
N LYS A 84 -10.24 4.52 10.79
CA LYS A 84 -10.14 5.80 11.46
C LYS A 84 -11.46 6.56 11.28
N ASN A 85 -12.12 6.88 12.37
CA ASN A 85 -13.14 7.90 12.36
C ASN A 85 -12.51 9.15 11.76
N ILE A 86 -12.94 9.52 10.57
CA ILE A 86 -12.59 10.81 9.98
C ILE A 86 -13.14 11.82 10.96
N ASP A 87 -12.26 12.67 11.50
CA ASP A 87 -12.65 13.69 12.45
C ASP A 87 -13.68 14.58 11.74
N GLU A 88 -14.96 14.42 12.06
CA GLU A 88 -16.08 15.17 11.45
C GLU A 88 -15.93 16.67 11.71
N ASN A 89 -15.02 17.05 12.61
CA ASN A 89 -14.65 18.43 12.91
C ASN A 89 -13.70 19.07 11.88
N ILE A 90 -13.30 18.39 10.81
CA ILE A 90 -12.65 19.07 9.70
C ILE A 90 -13.69 20.05 9.15
N GLN A 91 -13.52 21.33 9.44
CA GLN A 91 -14.40 22.42 8.99
C GLN A 91 -14.25 22.57 7.46
N ILE A 92 -14.66 21.55 6.73
CA ILE A 92 -14.77 21.57 5.27
C ILE A 92 -15.72 22.68 4.86
N ASP A 93 -16.72 22.99 5.68
CA ASP A 93 -17.72 24.03 5.45
C ASP A 93 -17.10 25.40 5.16
N ARG A 94 -15.94 25.72 5.77
CA ARG A 94 -15.21 26.98 5.44
C ARG A 94 -14.74 27.06 3.98
N PHE A 95 -14.66 25.93 3.31
CA PHE A 95 -14.23 25.84 1.91
C PHE A 95 -15.40 25.60 0.96
N LEU A 96 -16.52 25.04 1.43
CA LEU A 96 -17.67 24.68 0.59
C LEU A 96 -18.48 25.90 0.13
N ASP A 97 -18.44 27.01 0.85
CA ASP A 97 -19.09 28.27 0.43
C ASP A 97 -18.41 28.95 -0.76
N LYS A 98 -17.26 28.45 -1.22
CA LYS A 98 -16.53 28.98 -2.38
C LYS A 98 -16.87 28.16 -3.61
N LYS A 99 -17.47 28.82 -4.62
CA LYS A 99 -17.93 28.15 -5.86
C LYS A 99 -16.84 27.49 -6.69
N ASN A 100 -15.57 27.82 -6.49
CA ASN A 100 -14.45 27.30 -7.27
C ASN A 100 -13.30 26.90 -6.35
N ILE A 101 -13.14 25.61 -6.08
CA ILE A 101 -12.05 25.07 -5.28
C ILE A 101 -11.16 24.22 -6.18
N ILE A 102 -9.86 24.52 -6.20
CA ILE A 102 -8.85 23.69 -6.85
C ILE A 102 -7.96 23.09 -5.77
N SER A 103 -8.03 21.77 -5.63
CA SER A 103 -7.20 21.03 -4.69
C SER A 103 -5.87 20.65 -5.34
N ILE A 104 -4.75 20.95 -4.68
CA ILE A 104 -3.41 20.71 -5.18
C ILE A 104 -2.72 19.67 -4.31
N PHE A 105 -2.25 18.57 -4.92
CA PHE A 105 -1.58 17.46 -4.25
C PHE A 105 -0.12 17.36 -4.73
N PRO A 106 0.82 18.07 -4.08
CA PRO A 106 2.22 18.14 -4.54
C PRO A 106 3.02 16.85 -4.28
N GLY A 107 2.47 15.93 -3.51
CA GLY A 107 3.13 14.72 -3.05
C GLY A 107 3.41 14.72 -1.55
N SER A 108 3.93 13.62 -1.03
CA SER A 108 4.19 13.40 0.40
C SER A 108 5.68 13.41 0.76
N ARG A 109 6.59 13.31 -0.22
CA ARG A 109 8.03 13.28 -0.01
C ARG A 109 8.67 14.62 -0.39
N VAL A 110 9.70 15.02 0.34
CA VAL A 110 10.43 16.30 0.09
C VAL A 110 10.90 16.41 -1.36
N THR A 111 11.39 15.32 -1.95
CA THR A 111 11.81 15.30 -3.36
C THR A 111 10.65 15.52 -4.32
N GLU A 112 9.50 14.92 -4.09
CA GLU A 112 8.27 15.10 -4.87
C GLU A 112 7.82 16.58 -4.80
N ILE A 113 7.70 17.11 -3.57
CA ILE A 113 7.30 18.49 -3.32
C ILE A 113 8.24 19.48 -4.01
N ARG A 114 9.55 19.28 -3.89
CA ARG A 114 10.54 20.17 -4.56
C ARG A 114 10.40 20.22 -6.07
N HIS A 115 10.07 19.10 -6.71
CA HIS A 115 9.89 19.03 -8.15
C HIS A 115 8.52 19.53 -8.61
N HIS A 116 7.47 19.24 -7.87
CA HIS A 116 6.11 19.57 -8.28
C HIS A 116 5.70 21.00 -7.93
N MET A 117 6.14 21.54 -6.79
CA MET A 117 5.71 22.88 -6.33
C MET A 117 5.97 24.00 -7.34
N PRO A 118 7.13 24.13 -8.01
CA PRO A 118 7.33 25.18 -9.00
C PRO A 118 6.33 25.10 -10.16
N ILE A 119 6.01 23.89 -10.62
CA ILE A 119 5.05 23.65 -11.72
C ILE A 119 3.64 24.04 -11.26
N LEU A 120 3.24 23.62 -10.07
CA LEU A 120 1.93 23.90 -9.49
C LEU A 120 1.72 25.41 -9.22
N ILE A 121 2.75 26.09 -8.73
CA ILE A 121 2.71 27.56 -8.53
C ILE A 121 2.52 28.29 -9.87
N ASN A 122 3.25 27.87 -10.90
CA ASN A 122 3.09 28.47 -12.23
C ASN A 122 1.68 28.21 -12.81
N PHE A 123 1.15 27.01 -12.62
CA PHE A 123 -0.22 26.70 -13.01
C PHE A 123 -1.22 27.63 -12.33
N VAL A 124 -1.12 27.81 -11.01
CA VAL A 124 -2.00 28.72 -10.25
C VAL A 124 -1.91 30.15 -10.78
N LYS A 125 -0.69 30.65 -11.06
CA LYS A 125 -0.49 32.00 -11.60
C LYS A 125 -1.13 32.20 -12.97
N ILE A 126 -1.10 31.19 -13.83
CA ILE A 126 -1.63 31.31 -15.21
C ILE A 126 -3.15 31.17 -15.25
N TYR A 127 -3.73 30.34 -14.41
CA TYR A 127 -5.14 29.96 -14.55
C TYR A 127 -6.06 30.52 -13.45
N ILE A 128 -5.50 31.10 -12.37
CA ILE A 128 -6.30 31.57 -11.23
C ILE A 128 -6.10 33.05 -10.95
N LEU A 129 -4.96 33.65 -11.31
CA LEU A 129 -4.65 35.08 -11.19
C LEU A 129 -4.72 35.75 -12.55
#